data_e7df7f3255b6075da65a613507092348
#
_entry.id   e7df7f3255b6075da65a613507092348
#
_cell.length_a   1.000
_cell.length_b   1.000
_cell.length_c   1.000
_cell.angle_alpha   90.00
_cell.angle_beta   90.00
_cell.angle_gamma   90.00
#
_symmetry.space_group_name_H-M   'P 1'
#
loop_
_entity.id
_entity.type
_entity.pdbx_description
1 polymer ?
#
loop_
_entity_poly.entity_id
_entity_poly.type
_entity_poly.pdbx_seq_one_letter_code
_entity_poly.pdbx_strand_id
1 'polypeptide(L)'
;MAGMLAVHETAPERLQALMTREQDGSVTVRLPGAGHPVRVDRMMPVDAAGVFVYGRQDGAGPGWVGVLEKAIALQVAGGYRFLQRGFGRFGLELLLGERGRMLLAKPTAGRIEAWRAEHRAILASTHPLSRRVRTAHGPLPPNHVFAVIGAEPVSGHILLRNPVNPGRVLRVDARTFRRGFISVDVTGPLR
;
A
#
# COMPACT_ATOMS: atom_id res chain seq x y z
N MET A 1 0.10 2.29 4.06
CA MET A 1 0.12 3.02 2.77
C MET A 1 0.19 2.09 1.55
N ALA A 2 1.27 1.32 1.32
CA ALA A 2 1.37 0.49 0.10
C ALA A 2 0.21 -0.50 -0.05
N GLY A 3 -0.23 -1.16 1.02
CA GLY A 3 -1.41 -2.05 1.01
C GLY A 3 -2.69 -1.33 0.58
N MET A 4 -2.97 -0.15 1.15
CA MET A 4 -4.12 0.67 0.75
C MET A 4 -4.05 1.03 -0.74
N LEU A 5 -2.86 1.42 -1.21
CA LEU A 5 -2.67 1.77 -2.61
C LEU A 5 -2.90 0.56 -3.54
N ALA A 6 -2.37 -0.62 -3.19
CA ALA A 6 -2.56 -1.83 -3.98
C ALA A 6 -4.04 -2.28 -4.02
N VAL A 7 -4.75 -2.20 -2.89
CA VAL A 7 -6.18 -2.51 -2.84
C VAL A 7 -6.99 -1.47 -3.61
N HIS A 8 -6.67 -0.18 -3.46
CA HIS A 8 -7.34 0.89 -4.22
C HIS A 8 -7.23 0.72 -5.73
N GLU A 9 -6.06 0.33 -6.22
CA GLU A 9 -5.81 0.07 -7.66
C GLU A 9 -6.51 -1.20 -8.19
N THR A 10 -7.06 -2.02 -7.30
CA THR A 10 -7.61 -3.34 -7.65
C THR A 10 -9.10 -3.43 -7.37
N ALA A 11 -9.54 -2.95 -6.20
CA ALA A 11 -10.89 -3.04 -5.68
C ALA A 11 -11.15 -1.86 -4.72
N PRO A 12 -11.28 -0.61 -5.24
CA PRO A 12 -11.43 0.60 -4.43
C PRO A 12 -12.68 0.57 -3.53
N GLU A 13 -13.75 -0.09 -3.97
CA GLU A 13 -14.98 -0.28 -3.21
C GLU A 13 -14.76 -1.03 -1.89
N ARG A 14 -13.79 -1.95 -1.84
CA ARG A 14 -13.41 -2.64 -0.60
C ARG A 14 -12.89 -1.68 0.47
N LEU A 15 -12.12 -0.67 0.07
CA LEU A 15 -11.63 0.35 1.02
C LEU A 15 -12.75 1.29 1.46
N GLN A 16 -13.66 1.64 0.56
CA GLN A 16 -14.81 2.48 0.88
C GLN A 16 -15.74 1.80 1.88
N ALA A 17 -15.97 0.49 1.70
CA ALA A 17 -16.82 -0.31 2.60
C ALA A 17 -16.25 -0.43 4.03
N LEU A 18 -14.95 -0.15 4.24
CA LEU A 18 -14.36 -0.15 5.59
C LEU A 18 -14.80 1.04 6.45
N MET A 19 -15.37 2.08 5.86
CA MET A 19 -15.58 3.37 6.51
C MET A 19 -17.05 3.76 6.52
N THR A 20 -17.56 4.08 7.70
CA THR A 20 -18.90 4.64 7.89
C THR A 20 -18.77 6.03 8.49
N ARG A 21 -19.31 7.04 7.80
CA ARG A 21 -19.35 8.41 8.32
C ARG A 21 -20.48 8.55 9.33
N GLU A 22 -20.15 9.06 10.51
CA GLU A 22 -21.11 9.31 11.59
C GLU A 22 -21.69 10.72 11.48
N GLN A 23 -22.83 10.95 12.18
CA GLN A 23 -23.53 12.24 12.16
C GLN A 23 -22.69 13.38 12.73
N ASP A 24 -21.81 13.11 13.69
CA ASP A 24 -20.90 14.08 14.31
C ASP A 24 -19.63 14.37 13.48
N GLY A 25 -19.56 13.81 12.27
CA GLY A 25 -18.43 13.98 11.36
C GLY A 25 -17.23 13.05 11.63
N SER A 26 -17.26 12.25 12.69
CA SER A 26 -16.28 11.18 12.90
C SER A 26 -16.48 10.05 11.88
N VAL A 27 -15.53 9.11 11.81
CA VAL A 27 -15.62 7.95 10.92
C VAL A 27 -15.38 6.68 11.73
N THR A 28 -16.33 5.75 11.66
CA THR A 28 -16.14 4.39 12.17
C THR A 28 -15.46 3.55 11.09
N VAL A 29 -14.31 2.98 11.42
CA VAL A 29 -13.53 2.13 10.53
C VAL A 29 -13.58 0.68 11.03
N ARG A 30 -14.00 -0.23 10.15
CA ARG A 30 -14.01 -1.67 10.40
C ARG A 30 -12.92 -2.31 9.55
N LEU A 31 -11.83 -2.72 10.19
CA LEU A 31 -10.76 -3.43 9.51
C LEU A 31 -11.01 -4.93 9.67
N PRO A 32 -11.22 -5.70 8.58
CA PRO A 32 -11.54 -7.13 8.67
C PRO A 32 -10.50 -7.96 9.42
N GLY A 33 -9.22 -7.56 9.35
CA GLY A 33 -8.12 -8.20 10.10
C GLY A 33 -7.97 -7.73 11.55
N ALA A 34 -8.89 -6.90 12.05
CA ALA A 34 -8.88 -6.41 13.43
C ALA A 34 -10.12 -6.86 14.19
N GLY A 35 -9.98 -7.08 15.50
CA GLY A 35 -11.06 -7.67 16.31
C GLY A 35 -12.26 -6.77 16.59
N HIS A 36 -12.13 -5.44 16.41
CA HIS A 36 -13.18 -4.47 16.72
C HIS A 36 -13.09 -3.22 15.85
N PRO A 37 -14.20 -2.51 15.60
CA PRO A 37 -14.17 -1.25 14.88
C PRO A 37 -13.49 -0.16 15.69
N VAL A 38 -12.88 0.79 14.98
CA VAL A 38 -12.26 1.99 15.57
C VAL A 38 -13.01 3.21 15.08
N ARG A 39 -13.42 4.06 15.99
CA ARG A 39 -13.93 5.38 15.68
C ARG A 39 -12.82 6.40 15.70
N VAL A 40 -12.65 7.13 14.62
CA VAL A 40 -11.61 8.15 14.46
C VAL A 40 -12.26 9.50 14.14
N ASP A 41 -11.73 10.53 14.74
CA ASP A 41 -12.03 11.90 14.33
C ASP A 41 -11.24 12.24 13.05
N ARG A 42 -11.55 13.37 12.43
CA ARG A 42 -10.88 13.85 11.23
C ARG A 42 -9.69 14.77 11.50
N MET A 43 -9.27 14.89 12.74
CA MET A 43 -8.06 15.64 13.11
C MET A 43 -6.82 14.80 12.81
N MET A 44 -5.91 15.34 12.00
CA MET A 44 -4.67 14.67 11.60
C MET A 44 -3.46 15.42 12.13
N PRO A 45 -2.36 14.72 12.45
CA PRO A 45 -1.11 15.37 12.78
C PRO A 45 -0.61 16.23 11.62
N VAL A 46 -0.25 17.47 11.93
CA VAL A 46 0.37 18.41 10.99
C VAL A 46 1.78 18.75 11.47
N ASP A 47 2.65 19.11 10.52
CA ASP A 47 3.96 19.67 10.83
C ASP A 47 3.86 21.16 11.19
N ALA A 48 5.00 21.79 11.45
CA ALA A 48 5.08 23.22 11.80
C ALA A 48 4.56 24.15 10.69
N ALA A 49 4.48 23.68 9.45
CA ALA A 49 3.91 24.43 8.33
C ALA A 49 2.41 24.13 8.09
N GLY A 50 1.77 23.37 8.98
CA GLY A 50 0.37 23.00 8.86
C GLY A 50 0.09 21.89 7.80
N VAL A 51 1.14 21.24 7.29
CA VAL A 51 1.01 20.17 6.29
C VAL A 51 0.80 18.84 6.99
N PHE A 52 -0.13 18.03 6.49
CA PHE A 52 -0.36 16.68 7.02
C PHE A 52 0.91 15.83 6.98
N VAL A 53 1.33 15.31 8.12
CA VAL A 53 2.50 14.44 8.25
C VAL A 53 2.21 13.06 7.64
N TYR A 54 0.97 12.59 7.77
CA TYR A 54 0.50 11.30 7.28
C TYR A 54 -0.73 11.46 6.38
N GLY A 55 -0.95 10.50 5.49
CA GLY A 55 -2.12 10.48 4.63
C GLY A 55 -2.26 11.74 3.78
N ARG A 56 -1.16 12.28 3.30
CA ARG A 56 -1.12 13.52 2.51
C ARG A 56 -2.13 13.46 1.38
N GLN A 57 -2.95 14.50 1.30
CA GLN A 57 -3.90 14.69 0.23
C GLN A 57 -3.75 16.12 -0.31
N ASP A 58 -3.99 16.25 -1.61
CA ASP A 58 -4.14 17.56 -2.25
C ASP A 58 -5.55 18.07 -1.93
N GLY A 59 -5.63 19.09 -1.05
CA GLY A 59 -6.90 19.71 -0.66
C GLY A 59 -7.02 20.03 0.83
N ALA A 60 -8.11 20.72 1.21
CA ALA A 60 -8.31 21.34 2.50
C ALA A 60 -8.70 20.39 3.66
N GLY A 61 -8.52 19.08 3.53
CA GLY A 61 -8.89 18.17 4.62
C GLY A 61 -8.32 16.76 4.49
N PRO A 62 -8.36 15.97 5.59
CA PRO A 62 -7.91 14.59 5.56
C PRO A 62 -8.85 13.77 4.66
N GLY A 63 -8.25 13.15 3.65
CA GLY A 63 -8.96 12.20 2.80
C GLY A 63 -9.12 10.83 3.49
N TRP A 64 -9.80 9.93 2.78
CA TRP A 64 -10.02 8.58 3.24
C TRP A 64 -8.71 7.84 3.61
N VAL A 65 -7.61 8.15 2.92
CA VAL A 65 -6.28 7.58 3.21
C VAL A 65 -5.82 7.92 4.61
N GLY A 66 -5.92 9.21 5.01
CA GLY A 66 -5.55 9.67 6.35
C GLY A 66 -6.42 9.03 7.42
N VAL A 67 -7.73 8.92 7.18
CA VAL A 67 -8.68 8.26 8.09
C VAL A 67 -8.31 6.79 8.31
N LEU A 68 -8.06 6.03 7.24
CA LEU A 68 -7.63 4.64 7.34
C LEU A 68 -6.26 4.51 8.02
N GLU A 69 -5.30 5.36 7.72
CA GLU A 69 -4.00 5.36 8.38
C GLU A 69 -4.13 5.59 9.89
N LYS A 70 -4.96 6.54 10.30
CA LYS A 70 -5.23 6.82 11.71
C LYS A 70 -5.87 5.63 12.41
N ALA A 71 -6.88 5.01 11.78
CA ALA A 71 -7.52 3.83 12.32
C ALA A 71 -6.54 2.66 12.50
N ILE A 72 -5.70 2.40 11.49
CA ILE A 72 -4.66 1.37 11.54
C ILE A 72 -3.65 1.67 12.66
N ALA A 73 -3.21 2.92 12.77
CA ALA A 73 -2.27 3.33 13.83
C ALA A 73 -2.82 3.07 15.23
N LEU A 74 -4.08 3.41 15.47
CA LEU A 74 -4.75 3.18 16.75
C LEU A 74 -4.96 1.69 17.05
N GLN A 75 -5.33 0.92 16.02
CA GLN A 75 -5.66 -0.49 16.16
C GLN A 75 -4.44 -1.37 16.44
N VAL A 76 -3.30 -1.09 15.78
CA VAL A 76 -2.15 -2.01 15.78
C VAL A 76 -1.11 -1.65 16.84
N ALA A 77 -0.98 -0.39 17.20
CA ALA A 77 0.18 0.04 17.99
C ALA A 77 -0.08 1.21 18.96
N GLY A 78 -1.31 1.67 19.08
CA GLY A 78 -1.58 2.89 19.83
C GLY A 78 -0.91 4.15 19.25
N GLY A 79 -0.40 4.09 18.00
CA GLY A 79 0.21 5.24 17.36
C GLY A 79 0.91 4.99 16.02
N TYR A 80 1.29 6.09 15.37
CA TYR A 80 1.86 6.08 14.00
C TYR A 80 3.27 5.48 13.87
N ARG A 81 4.03 5.37 14.96
CA ARG A 81 5.44 4.90 14.93
C ARG A 81 5.61 3.51 14.34
N PHE A 82 4.62 2.65 14.53
CA PHE A 82 4.68 1.26 14.04
C PHE A 82 4.42 1.15 12.54
N LEU A 83 3.66 2.09 11.96
CA LEU A 83 3.33 2.08 10.53
C LEU A 83 4.56 2.21 9.61
N GLN A 84 5.65 2.79 10.12
CA GLN A 84 6.89 2.97 9.37
C GLN A 84 7.72 1.69 9.20
N ARG A 85 7.44 0.63 9.96
CA ARG A 85 8.23 -0.61 10.01
C ARG A 85 7.45 -1.88 9.68
N GLY A 86 6.18 -1.77 9.33
CA GLY A 86 5.31 -2.92 9.04
C GLY A 86 5.65 -3.60 7.71
N PHE A 87 5.66 -4.95 7.70
CA PHE A 87 5.71 -5.72 6.46
C PHE A 87 4.44 -5.49 5.64
N GLY A 88 4.57 -5.37 4.32
CA GLY A 88 3.46 -5.08 3.41
C GLY A 88 2.27 -6.04 3.57
N ARG A 89 2.53 -7.33 3.80
CA ARG A 89 1.49 -8.36 4.00
C ARG A 89 0.58 -8.11 5.20
N PHE A 90 1.10 -7.54 6.31
CA PHE A 90 0.26 -7.19 7.47
C PHE A 90 -0.76 -6.11 7.14
N GLY A 91 -0.37 -5.14 6.30
CA GLY A 91 -1.28 -4.13 5.82
C GLY A 91 -2.41 -4.72 4.97
N LEU A 92 -2.12 -5.72 4.12
CA LEU A 92 -3.14 -6.44 3.36
C LEU A 92 -4.04 -7.29 4.26
N GLU A 93 -3.47 -8.05 5.20
CA GLU A 93 -4.23 -8.86 6.15
C GLU A 93 -5.18 -7.99 6.98
N LEU A 94 -4.70 -6.85 7.46
CA LEU A 94 -5.50 -5.92 8.24
C LEU A 94 -6.68 -5.35 7.44
N LEU A 95 -6.43 -4.94 6.18
CA LEU A 95 -7.44 -4.36 5.30
C LEU A 95 -8.47 -5.37 4.78
N LEU A 96 -8.07 -6.62 4.58
CA LEU A 96 -8.87 -7.62 3.86
C LEU A 96 -9.33 -8.78 4.75
N GLY A 97 -8.77 -8.95 5.95
CA GLY A 97 -9.03 -10.09 6.84
C GLY A 97 -8.38 -11.40 6.38
N GLU A 98 -7.67 -11.39 5.26
CA GLU A 98 -7.06 -12.56 4.66
C GLU A 98 -5.55 -12.38 4.48
N ARG A 99 -4.81 -13.44 4.75
CA ARG A 99 -3.36 -13.43 4.54
C ARG A 99 -3.04 -13.54 3.06
N GLY A 100 -2.32 -12.54 2.54
CA GLY A 100 -1.67 -12.65 1.24
C GLY A 100 -0.59 -13.73 1.24
N ARG A 101 -0.30 -14.28 0.06
CA ARG A 101 0.82 -15.21 -0.17
C ARG A 101 2.09 -14.41 -0.42
N MET A 102 3.11 -14.63 0.40
CA MET A 102 4.46 -14.08 0.17
C MET A 102 5.28 -15.02 -0.72
N LEU A 103 5.91 -14.45 -1.72
CA LEU A 103 6.78 -15.13 -2.67
C LEU A 103 8.19 -14.50 -2.62
N LEU A 104 9.21 -15.31 -2.41
CA LEU A 104 10.61 -14.89 -2.53
C LEU A 104 11.09 -14.97 -3.98
N ALA A 105 10.58 -15.96 -4.74
CA ALA A 105 10.78 -16.02 -6.18
C ALA A 105 10.02 -14.86 -6.86
N LYS A 106 10.73 -14.09 -7.69
CA LYS A 106 10.14 -12.94 -8.39
C LYS A 106 9.28 -13.44 -9.56
N PRO A 107 8.01 -13.06 -9.60
CA PRO A 107 7.13 -13.39 -10.71
C PRO A 107 7.60 -12.70 -12.01
N THR A 108 7.28 -13.30 -13.12
CA THR A 108 7.44 -12.67 -14.44
C THR A 108 6.38 -11.58 -14.65
N ALA A 109 6.60 -10.68 -15.60
CA ALA A 109 5.61 -9.68 -16.00
C ALA A 109 4.28 -10.32 -16.41
N GLY A 110 4.31 -11.41 -17.18
CA GLY A 110 3.10 -12.14 -17.57
C GLY A 110 2.35 -12.72 -16.37
N ARG A 111 3.07 -13.21 -15.33
CA ARG A 111 2.41 -13.71 -14.11
C ARG A 111 1.77 -12.60 -13.29
N ILE A 112 2.41 -11.44 -13.21
CA ILE A 112 1.84 -10.24 -12.56
C ILE A 112 0.57 -9.81 -13.26
N GLU A 113 0.60 -9.76 -14.60
CA GLU A 113 -0.56 -9.35 -15.39
C GLU A 113 -1.73 -10.34 -15.22
N ALA A 114 -1.46 -11.64 -15.21
CA ALA A 114 -2.48 -12.65 -14.90
C ALA A 114 -3.12 -12.43 -13.52
N TRP A 115 -2.33 -12.13 -12.50
CA TRP A 115 -2.88 -11.81 -11.17
C TRP A 115 -3.70 -10.50 -11.15
N ARG A 116 -3.28 -9.51 -11.93
CA ARG A 116 -4.06 -8.26 -12.07
C ARG A 116 -5.40 -8.52 -12.74
N ALA A 117 -5.43 -9.35 -13.80
CA ALA A 117 -6.65 -9.78 -14.46
C ALA A 117 -7.58 -10.58 -13.52
N GLU A 118 -7.01 -11.29 -12.54
CA GLU A 118 -7.76 -11.96 -11.48
C GLU A 118 -8.17 -11.02 -10.31
N HIS A 119 -8.00 -9.71 -10.44
CA HIS A 119 -8.28 -8.72 -9.39
C HIS A 119 -7.54 -8.99 -8.07
N ARG A 120 -6.25 -9.31 -8.14
CA ARG A 120 -5.41 -9.49 -6.95
C ARG A 120 -4.62 -8.23 -6.63
N ALA A 121 -4.60 -7.83 -5.37
CA ALA A 121 -3.69 -6.79 -4.90
C ALA A 121 -2.28 -7.36 -4.74
N ILE A 122 -1.28 -6.61 -5.21
CA ILE A 122 0.11 -7.09 -5.27
C ILE A 122 1.02 -6.02 -4.66
N LEU A 123 1.91 -6.46 -3.76
CA LEU A 123 2.96 -5.64 -3.17
C LEU A 123 4.33 -6.18 -3.53
N ALA A 124 5.33 -5.30 -3.59
CA ALA A 124 6.72 -5.69 -3.76
C ALA A 124 7.59 -4.97 -2.73
N SER A 125 8.34 -5.74 -1.94
CA SER A 125 9.23 -5.23 -0.89
C SER A 125 10.66 -5.15 -1.40
N THR A 126 11.32 -4.01 -1.20
CA THR A 126 12.71 -3.82 -1.63
C THR A 126 13.70 -4.46 -0.66
N HIS A 127 14.84 -4.87 -1.22
CA HIS A 127 15.96 -5.42 -0.47
C HIS A 127 16.64 -4.34 0.40
N PRO A 128 17.21 -4.66 1.57
CA PRO A 128 17.98 -3.72 2.39
C PRO A 128 19.11 -3.01 1.62
N LEU A 129 19.70 -3.67 0.63
CA LEU A 129 20.77 -3.12 -0.22
C LEU A 129 20.26 -2.51 -1.55
N SER A 130 18.96 -2.29 -1.70
CA SER A 130 18.34 -1.81 -2.95
C SER A 130 18.84 -0.43 -3.40
N ARG A 131 19.44 0.38 -2.52
CA ARG A 131 20.08 1.65 -2.89
C ARG A 131 21.14 1.50 -3.99
N ARG A 132 21.71 0.30 -4.16
CA ARG A 132 22.66 -0.02 -5.23
C ARG A 132 21.98 -0.22 -6.60
N VAL A 133 20.66 -0.30 -6.62
CA VAL A 133 19.87 -0.49 -7.84
C VAL A 133 19.32 0.87 -8.28
N ARG A 134 19.77 1.33 -9.44
CA ARG A 134 19.34 2.59 -10.04
C ARG A 134 18.10 2.37 -10.91
N THR A 135 17.20 3.34 -10.87
CA THR A 135 16.01 3.41 -11.73
C THR A 135 15.94 4.78 -12.40
N ALA A 136 14.98 4.98 -13.30
CA ALA A 136 14.73 6.29 -13.90
C ALA A 136 14.39 7.39 -12.87
N HIS A 137 13.95 7.00 -11.67
CA HIS A 137 13.61 7.93 -10.59
C HIS A 137 14.68 7.98 -9.47
N GLY A 138 15.89 7.52 -9.77
CA GLY A 138 16.99 7.44 -8.81
C GLY A 138 17.13 6.05 -8.16
N PRO A 139 17.91 5.94 -7.07
CA PRO A 139 18.11 4.68 -6.37
C PRO A 139 16.82 4.20 -5.69
N LEU A 140 16.61 2.88 -5.66
CA LEU A 140 15.49 2.29 -4.93
C LEU A 140 15.66 2.50 -3.42
N PRO A 141 14.63 2.98 -2.70
CA PRO A 141 14.67 3.06 -1.25
C PRO A 141 14.79 1.65 -0.64
N PRO A 142 15.66 1.43 0.36
CA PRO A 142 15.79 0.15 1.04
C PRO A 142 14.63 -0.08 2.02
N ASN A 143 14.31 -1.35 2.28
CA ASN A 143 13.26 -1.74 3.24
C ASN A 143 11.94 -1.00 3.00
N HIS A 144 11.56 -0.87 1.75
CA HIS A 144 10.39 -0.11 1.34
C HIS A 144 9.41 -1.00 0.56
N VAL A 145 8.12 -0.69 0.64
CA VAL A 145 7.07 -1.46 -0.03
C VAL A 145 6.41 -0.61 -1.11
N PHE A 146 6.32 -1.17 -2.30
CA PHE A 146 5.63 -0.60 -3.45
C PHE A 146 4.32 -1.35 -3.72
N ALA A 147 3.30 -0.66 -4.22
CA ALA A 147 2.19 -1.31 -4.88
C ALA A 147 2.59 -1.69 -6.31
N VAL A 148 2.30 -2.93 -6.72
CA VAL A 148 2.45 -3.37 -8.12
C VAL A 148 1.12 -3.12 -8.81
N ILE A 149 1.10 -2.19 -9.76
CA ILE A 149 -0.13 -1.72 -10.40
C ILE A 149 -0.35 -2.34 -11.78
N GLY A 150 0.63 -3.06 -12.30
CA GLY A 150 0.53 -3.76 -13.58
C GLY A 150 1.88 -4.28 -14.05
N ALA A 151 1.88 -4.84 -15.25
CA ALA A 151 3.07 -5.25 -15.95
C ALA A 151 2.87 -5.21 -17.47
N GLU A 152 3.96 -5.23 -18.20
CA GLU A 152 3.98 -5.27 -19.67
C GLU A 152 4.61 -6.59 -20.12
N PRO A 153 3.83 -7.64 -20.41
CA PRO A 153 4.38 -8.97 -20.70
C PRO A 153 5.36 -8.99 -21.87
N VAL A 154 5.09 -8.18 -22.92
CA VAL A 154 5.94 -8.14 -24.13
C VAL A 154 7.31 -7.55 -23.85
N SER A 155 7.39 -6.46 -23.11
CA SER A 155 8.66 -5.79 -22.77
C SER A 155 9.29 -6.33 -21.48
N GLY A 156 8.55 -7.11 -20.70
CA GLY A 156 8.99 -7.64 -19.40
C GLY A 156 9.03 -6.61 -18.28
N HIS A 157 8.48 -5.41 -18.47
CA HIS A 157 8.48 -4.36 -17.46
C HIS A 157 7.38 -4.57 -16.43
N ILE A 158 7.68 -4.12 -15.20
CA ILE A 158 6.77 -4.13 -14.07
C ILE A 158 6.51 -2.69 -13.66
N LEU A 159 5.24 -2.36 -13.45
CA LEU A 159 4.75 -1.04 -13.10
C LEU A 159 4.50 -0.96 -11.60
N LEU A 160 5.18 -0.03 -10.95
CA LEU A 160 5.17 0.12 -9.51
C LEU A 160 4.72 1.53 -9.12
N ARG A 161 4.04 1.64 -7.99
CA ARG A 161 3.67 2.92 -7.42
C ARG A 161 4.19 3.03 -5.99
N ASN A 162 4.93 4.13 -5.75
CA ASN A 162 5.48 4.41 -4.43
C ASN A 162 4.41 5.07 -3.56
N PRO A 163 4.05 4.54 -2.38
CA PRO A 163 3.06 5.16 -1.52
C PRO A 163 3.46 6.55 -0.98
N VAL A 164 4.76 6.88 -0.98
CA VAL A 164 5.25 8.22 -0.61
C VAL A 164 5.04 9.24 -1.73
N ASN A 165 4.99 8.78 -2.98
CA ASN A 165 4.71 9.60 -4.16
C ASN A 165 3.78 8.85 -5.12
N PRO A 166 2.50 8.70 -4.78
CA PRO A 166 1.57 7.85 -5.52
C PRO A 166 1.21 8.38 -6.92
N GLY A 167 1.46 9.66 -7.21
CA GLY A 167 1.21 10.24 -8.52
C GLY A 167 2.20 9.80 -9.61
N ARG A 168 3.31 9.13 -9.25
CA ARG A 168 4.34 8.70 -10.21
C ARG A 168 4.40 7.19 -10.32
N VAL A 169 4.40 6.70 -11.56
CA VAL A 169 4.59 5.28 -11.88
C VAL A 169 6.10 5.04 -12.13
N LEU A 170 6.67 4.09 -11.39
CA LEU A 170 8.01 3.60 -11.61
C LEU A 170 7.95 2.34 -12.49
N ARG A 171 8.50 2.43 -13.67
CA ARG A 171 8.63 1.32 -14.62
C ARG A 171 10.01 0.69 -14.47
N VAL A 172 10.07 -0.61 -14.18
CA VAL A 172 11.33 -1.33 -14.01
C VAL A 172 11.34 -2.59 -14.88
N ASP A 173 12.50 -2.91 -15.47
CA ASP A 173 12.70 -4.16 -16.18
C ASP A 173 12.82 -5.35 -15.22
N ALA A 174 12.73 -6.56 -15.75
CA ALA A 174 12.78 -7.79 -14.98
C ALA A 174 14.13 -7.97 -14.22
N ARG A 175 15.25 -7.46 -14.76
CA ARG A 175 16.58 -7.51 -14.10
C ARG A 175 16.62 -6.59 -12.89
N THR A 176 16.18 -5.35 -13.07
CA THR A 176 16.06 -4.34 -12.00
C THR A 176 15.12 -4.82 -10.90
N PHE A 177 13.98 -5.42 -11.26
CA PHE A 177 13.04 -5.98 -10.31
C PHE A 177 13.67 -7.13 -9.48
N ARG A 178 14.33 -8.10 -10.14
CA ARG A 178 15.00 -9.20 -9.42
C ARG A 178 16.12 -8.74 -8.49
N ARG A 179 16.86 -7.69 -8.85
CA ARG A 179 17.97 -7.18 -8.04
C ARG A 179 17.54 -6.26 -6.91
N GLY A 180 16.44 -5.53 -7.11
CA GLY A 180 15.98 -4.49 -6.17
C GLY A 180 14.98 -4.98 -5.13
N PHE A 181 14.26 -6.06 -5.41
CA PHE A 181 13.17 -6.52 -4.56
C PHE A 181 13.48 -7.88 -3.93
N ILE A 182 13.07 -8.07 -2.67
CA ILE A 182 13.30 -9.29 -1.91
C ILE A 182 12.08 -10.22 -1.95
N SER A 183 10.87 -9.68 -1.91
CA SER A 183 9.62 -10.44 -1.91
C SER A 183 8.51 -9.75 -2.68
N VAL A 184 7.53 -10.55 -3.05
CA VAL A 184 6.24 -10.11 -3.58
C VAL A 184 5.15 -10.73 -2.73
N ASP A 185 4.20 -9.92 -2.28
CA ASP A 185 3.00 -10.37 -1.58
C ASP A 185 1.80 -10.22 -2.51
N VAL A 186 0.97 -11.25 -2.63
CA VAL A 186 -0.21 -11.28 -3.50
C VAL A 186 -1.42 -11.82 -2.74
N THR A 187 -2.57 -11.16 -2.91
CA THR A 187 -3.84 -11.60 -2.31
C THR A 187 -4.52 -12.71 -3.11
N GLY A 188 -5.58 -13.30 -2.56
CA GLY A 188 -6.63 -13.93 -3.35
C GLY A 188 -7.31 -12.92 -4.29
N PRO A 189 -8.22 -13.36 -5.19
CA PRO A 189 -9.05 -12.46 -5.97
C PRO A 189 -9.94 -11.59 -5.08
N LEU A 190 -9.96 -10.28 -5.32
CA LEU A 190 -10.75 -9.29 -4.56
C LEU A 190 -12.06 -8.97 -5.30
N ARG A 191 -12.93 -9.97 -5.45
CA ARG A 191 -14.26 -9.79 -6.07
C ARG A 191 -15.30 -9.40 -5.03
#